data_9f73652a7dc59c93bcf861d448b81cea
#
_entry.id   9f73652a7dc59c93bcf861d448b81cea
#
_cell.length_a   1.000
_cell.length_b   1.000
_cell.length_c   1.000
_cell.angle_alpha   90.00
_cell.angle_beta   90.00
_cell.angle_gamma   90.00
#
_symmetry.space_group_name_H-M   'P 1'
#
loop_
_entity.id
_entity.type
_entity.pdbx_description
1 polymer ?
#
loop_
_entity_poly.entity_id
_entity_poly.type
_entity_poly.pdbx_seq_one_letter_code
_entity_poly.pdbx_strand_id
1 'polypeptide(L)'
;EFRRVLFRSLLPELYLGEGYMDGKIKIHNGTITEFLEITLKNLGKRNPNNLSKMINKILGTYKYLTNFNFAKQSKKNVAHHYDISEKLYDLFLDEKRQYSCAYFKNENDTLETAQNNKIQHIIKKLNIKPNQKVLDIGCGWGSLAVDIARSENCEVTGITLSENQLKYCKQKAKELNLENQLRFMLMDYRELDEKFDRIVSVGMFEHVGRKFYKKFFS
;
A
#
# COMPACT_ATOMS: atom_id res chain seq x y z
N GLU A 1 20.91 27.75 -11.52
CA GLU A 1 21.83 26.64 -11.16
C GLU A 1 22.00 26.49 -9.65
N PHE A 2 22.22 27.56 -8.92
CA PHE A 2 22.41 27.54 -7.46
C PHE A 2 21.21 26.98 -6.70
N ARG A 3 19.98 27.24 -7.11
CA ARG A 3 18.76 26.61 -6.55
C ARG A 3 18.73 25.10 -6.76
N ARG A 4 19.16 24.60 -7.93
CA ARG A 4 19.22 23.16 -8.22
C ARG A 4 20.24 22.43 -7.36
N VAL A 5 21.41 23.05 -7.11
CA VAL A 5 22.46 22.48 -6.25
C VAL A 5 22.01 22.45 -4.79
N LEU A 6 21.37 23.51 -4.28
CA LEU A 6 20.87 23.55 -2.90
C LEU A 6 19.79 22.50 -2.64
N PHE A 7 18.83 22.32 -3.56
CA PHE A 7 17.82 21.25 -3.46
C PHE A 7 18.45 19.86 -3.49
N ARG A 8 19.42 19.61 -4.37
CA ARG A 8 20.15 18.33 -4.45
C ARG A 8 20.85 17.97 -3.13
N SER A 9 21.37 18.94 -2.40
CA SER A 9 22.01 18.73 -1.10
C SER A 9 21.03 18.55 0.05
N LEU A 10 19.78 19.02 -0.08
CA LEU A 10 18.74 18.93 0.94
C LEU A 10 17.94 17.61 0.89
N LEU A 11 17.78 17.04 -0.30
CA LEU A 11 17.05 15.79 -0.52
C LEU A 11 17.87 14.83 -1.41
N PRO A 12 19.05 14.39 -0.95
CA PRO A 12 19.96 13.59 -1.77
C PRO A 12 19.35 12.23 -2.21
N GLU A 13 18.53 11.64 -1.37
CA GLU A 13 17.87 10.35 -1.65
C GLU A 13 16.90 10.43 -2.81
N LEU A 14 16.07 11.49 -2.84
CA LEU A 14 15.14 11.75 -3.94
C LEU A 14 15.89 12.00 -5.26
N TYR A 15 16.90 12.88 -5.21
CA TYR A 15 17.67 13.20 -6.41
C TYR A 15 18.54 12.07 -6.93
N LEU A 16 18.94 11.13 -6.07
CA LEU A 16 19.63 9.93 -6.47
C LEU A 16 18.70 9.03 -7.31
N GLY A 17 17.48 8.79 -6.80
CA GLY A 17 16.48 7.98 -7.50
C GLY A 17 16.05 8.62 -8.83
N GLU A 18 15.65 9.88 -8.82
CA GLU A 18 15.28 10.62 -10.03
C GLU A 18 16.43 10.69 -11.04
N GLY A 19 17.66 10.94 -10.56
CA GLY A 19 18.83 11.00 -11.42
C GLY A 19 19.15 9.67 -12.12
N TYR A 20 18.90 8.56 -11.46
CA TYR A 20 19.02 7.24 -12.06
C TYR A 20 17.90 7.00 -13.09
N MET A 21 16.65 7.27 -12.73
CA MET A 21 15.49 7.11 -13.61
C MET A 21 15.59 7.99 -14.87
N ASP A 22 16.07 9.23 -14.72
CA ASP A 22 16.28 10.16 -15.82
C ASP A 22 17.54 9.83 -16.68
N GLY A 23 18.28 8.78 -16.35
CA GLY A 23 19.52 8.41 -17.04
C GLY A 23 20.69 9.38 -16.84
N LYS A 24 20.59 10.30 -15.86
CA LYS A 24 21.67 11.24 -15.48
C LYS A 24 22.76 10.57 -14.66
N ILE A 25 22.43 9.46 -13.98
CA ILE A 25 23.36 8.59 -13.26
C ILE A 25 23.45 7.29 -14.04
N LYS A 26 24.65 6.96 -14.49
CA LYS A 26 24.94 5.70 -15.19
C LYS A 26 25.93 4.91 -14.36
N ILE A 27 25.65 3.64 -14.16
CA ILE A 27 26.54 2.71 -13.45
C ILE A 27 27.43 2.04 -14.50
N HIS A 28 28.73 2.24 -14.37
CA HIS A 28 29.73 1.61 -15.25
C HIS A 28 30.50 0.55 -14.44
N ASN A 29 30.69 -0.63 -15.04
CA ASN A 29 31.45 -1.73 -14.44
C ASN A 29 30.93 -2.21 -13.08
N GLY A 30 29.60 -2.26 -12.92
CA GLY A 30 28.95 -2.73 -11.70
C GLY A 30 27.43 -2.88 -11.87
N THR A 31 26.78 -3.39 -10.84
CA THR A 31 25.34 -3.59 -10.77
C THR A 31 24.67 -2.49 -9.95
N ILE A 32 23.37 -2.32 -10.11
CA ILE A 32 22.56 -1.42 -9.27
C ILE A 32 22.63 -1.84 -7.79
N THR A 33 22.72 -3.12 -7.51
CA THR A 33 22.83 -3.67 -6.15
C THR A 33 24.11 -3.21 -5.48
N GLU A 34 25.27 -3.35 -6.14
CA GLU A 34 26.55 -2.90 -5.62
C GLU A 34 26.58 -1.38 -5.37
N PHE A 35 25.99 -0.61 -6.30
CA PHE A 35 25.85 0.83 -6.13
C PHE A 35 25.02 1.19 -4.90
N LEU A 36 23.86 0.53 -4.70
CA LEU A 36 23.00 0.74 -3.54
C LEU A 36 23.69 0.31 -2.24
N GLU A 37 24.41 -0.80 -2.22
CA GLU A 37 25.17 -1.24 -1.05
C GLU A 37 26.21 -0.21 -0.62
N ILE A 38 27.01 0.31 -1.57
CA ILE A 38 27.99 1.35 -1.29
C ILE A 38 27.31 2.61 -0.76
N THR A 39 26.23 3.01 -1.39
CA THR A 39 25.47 4.21 -1.01
C THR A 39 24.90 4.08 0.41
N LEU A 40 24.22 2.97 0.71
CA LEU A 40 23.61 2.72 2.03
C LEU A 40 24.66 2.56 3.14
N LYS A 41 25.77 1.87 2.89
CA LYS A 41 26.88 1.76 3.84
C LYS A 41 27.50 3.12 4.20
N ASN A 42 27.49 4.07 3.27
CA ASN A 42 28.00 5.42 3.51
C ASN A 42 26.96 6.37 4.12
N LEU A 43 25.68 6.24 3.76
CA LEU A 43 24.60 7.01 4.37
C LEU A 43 24.42 6.68 5.86
N GLY A 44 24.53 5.42 6.26
CA GLY A 44 24.41 4.99 7.66
C GLY A 44 25.52 5.51 8.60
N LYS A 45 26.66 5.97 8.05
CA LYS A 45 27.79 6.52 8.83
C LYS A 45 27.75 8.06 8.97
N ARG A 46 26.82 8.73 8.31
CA ARG A 46 26.71 10.19 8.38
C ARG A 46 26.01 10.61 9.67
N ASN A 47 26.75 11.16 10.62
CA ASN A 47 26.16 11.98 11.66
C ASN A 47 25.66 13.28 11.01
N PRO A 48 24.35 13.54 10.99
CA PRO A 48 23.82 14.75 10.37
C PRO A 48 24.33 15.98 11.14
N ASN A 49 24.92 16.95 10.42
CA ASN A 49 25.32 18.23 10.98
C ASN A 49 24.15 18.90 11.70
N ASN A 50 24.42 19.72 12.71
CA ASN A 50 23.39 20.45 13.45
C ASN A 50 22.46 21.27 12.54
N LEU A 51 22.99 21.82 11.44
CA LEU A 51 22.23 22.53 10.43
C LEU A 51 21.23 21.59 9.69
N SER A 52 21.64 20.41 9.29
CA SER A 52 20.74 19.43 8.64
C SER A 52 19.69 18.89 9.62
N LYS A 53 20.01 18.72 10.89
CA LYS A 53 19.04 18.39 11.95
C LYS A 53 17.99 19.48 12.12
N MET A 54 18.41 20.76 12.11
CA MET A 54 17.52 21.91 12.22
C MET A 54 16.62 22.05 10.99
N ILE A 55 17.17 21.91 9.79
CA ILE A 55 16.40 21.92 8.54
C ILE A 55 15.39 20.78 8.50
N ASN A 56 15.79 19.56 8.85
CA ASN A 56 14.88 18.40 8.90
C ASN A 56 13.79 18.60 9.94
N LYS A 57 14.07 19.23 11.08
CA LYS A 57 13.06 19.58 12.09
C LYS A 57 12.06 20.60 11.54
N ILE A 58 12.53 21.66 10.87
CA ILE A 58 11.66 22.69 10.26
C ILE A 58 10.80 22.08 9.16
N LEU A 59 11.40 21.30 8.23
CA LEU A 59 10.69 20.60 7.16
C LEU A 59 9.70 19.59 7.73
N GLY A 60 10.07 18.86 8.77
CA GLY A 60 9.18 17.93 9.48
C GLY A 60 7.97 18.63 10.10
N THR A 61 8.19 19.78 10.75
CA THR A 61 7.12 20.60 11.33
C THR A 61 6.22 21.20 10.23
N TYR A 62 6.79 21.73 9.17
CA TYR A 62 6.02 22.21 8.01
C TYR A 62 5.19 21.10 7.38
N LYS A 63 5.81 19.94 7.12
CA LYS A 63 5.13 18.75 6.60
C LYS A 63 4.02 18.25 7.54
N TYR A 64 4.25 18.32 8.85
CA TYR A 64 3.24 18.00 9.86
C TYR A 64 2.05 18.96 9.82
N LEU A 65 2.29 20.26 9.64
CA LEU A 65 1.22 21.28 9.58
C LEU A 65 0.47 21.27 8.26
N THR A 66 1.13 20.95 7.13
CA THR A 66 0.55 21.00 5.79
C THR A 66 -0.05 19.67 5.34
N ASN A 67 0.22 18.56 6.05
CA ASN A 67 -0.29 17.23 5.71
C ASN A 67 -1.79 17.08 6.08
N PHE A 68 -2.66 17.72 5.29
CA PHE A 68 -4.09 17.49 5.34
C PHE A 68 -4.46 16.44 4.30
N ASN A 69 -4.90 15.28 4.77
CA ASN A 69 -5.34 14.19 3.89
C ASN A 69 -6.85 14.34 3.61
N PHE A 70 -7.20 15.28 2.74
CA PHE A 70 -8.58 15.42 2.28
C PHE A 70 -8.99 14.23 1.41
N ALA A 71 -10.24 13.73 1.54
CA ALA A 71 -10.75 12.60 0.77
C ALA A 71 -10.55 12.76 -0.75
N LYS A 72 -10.80 13.98 -1.28
CA LYS A 72 -10.58 14.31 -2.69
C LYS A 72 -9.10 14.17 -3.12
N GLN A 73 -8.15 14.55 -2.25
CA GLN A 73 -6.72 14.40 -2.53
C GLN A 73 -6.28 12.94 -2.43
N SER A 74 -6.87 12.17 -1.51
CA SER A 74 -6.60 10.73 -1.39
C SER A 74 -6.97 9.98 -2.66
N LYS A 75 -8.14 10.26 -3.26
CA LYS A 75 -8.54 9.67 -4.56
C LYS A 75 -7.51 9.95 -5.65
N LYS A 76 -7.05 11.20 -5.77
CA LYS A 76 -6.04 11.60 -6.79
C LYS A 76 -4.68 10.92 -6.56
N ASN A 77 -4.24 10.83 -5.31
CA ASN A 77 -2.96 10.21 -4.97
C ASN A 77 -3.00 8.69 -5.21
N VAL A 78 -4.11 8.03 -4.87
CA VAL A 78 -4.30 6.59 -5.10
C VAL A 78 -4.37 6.30 -6.59
N ALA A 79 -5.15 7.06 -7.37
CA ALA A 79 -5.19 6.92 -8.83
C ALA A 79 -3.77 6.99 -9.43
N HIS A 80 -2.97 7.98 -9.06
CA HIS A 80 -1.59 8.12 -9.56
C HIS A 80 -0.68 6.95 -9.18
N HIS A 81 -0.89 6.32 -8.02
CA HIS A 81 -0.08 5.17 -7.57
C HIS A 81 -0.53 3.83 -8.19
N TYR A 82 -1.83 3.66 -8.48
CA TYR A 82 -2.39 2.37 -8.92
C TYR A 82 -2.82 2.36 -10.39
N ASP A 83 -2.78 3.48 -11.10
CA ASP A 83 -2.94 3.56 -12.57
C ASP A 83 -1.71 3.09 -13.35
N ILE A 84 -0.73 2.52 -12.66
CA ILE A 84 0.36 1.77 -13.27
C ILE A 84 -0.23 0.54 -13.97
N SER A 85 0.28 0.21 -15.14
CA SER A 85 -0.17 -0.93 -15.94
C SER A 85 -0.29 -2.21 -15.10
N GLU A 86 -1.44 -2.88 -15.18
CA GLU A 86 -1.69 -4.19 -14.54
C GLU A 86 -0.56 -5.19 -14.82
N LYS A 87 0.00 -5.14 -16.04
CA LYS A 87 1.14 -5.98 -16.45
C LYS A 87 2.36 -5.84 -15.55
N LEU A 88 2.56 -4.68 -14.92
CA LEU A 88 3.68 -4.50 -13.99
C LEU A 88 3.45 -5.32 -12.71
N TYR A 89 2.22 -5.33 -12.20
CA TYR A 89 1.87 -6.11 -11.01
C TYR A 89 2.01 -7.61 -11.25
N ASP A 90 1.67 -8.09 -12.44
CA ASP A 90 1.82 -9.49 -12.83
C ASP A 90 3.29 -9.97 -12.89
N LEU A 91 4.26 -9.06 -12.94
CA LEU A 91 5.69 -9.41 -12.97
C LEU A 91 6.26 -9.76 -11.60
N PHE A 92 5.65 -9.31 -10.49
CA PHE A 92 6.25 -9.47 -9.17
C PHE A 92 5.27 -9.86 -8.06
N LEU A 93 3.96 -9.76 -8.28
CA LEU A 93 2.97 -10.22 -7.32
C LEU A 93 2.61 -11.69 -7.55
N ASP A 94 1.99 -12.29 -6.55
CA ASP A 94 1.36 -13.60 -6.66
C ASP A 94 0.16 -13.58 -7.62
N GLU A 95 -0.32 -14.75 -8.04
CA GLU A 95 -1.46 -14.89 -8.96
C GLU A 95 -2.73 -14.17 -8.49
N LYS A 96 -2.89 -13.97 -7.19
CA LYS A 96 -4.02 -13.25 -6.59
C LYS A 96 -3.78 -11.76 -6.48
N ARG A 97 -2.64 -11.24 -6.96
CA ARG A 97 -2.24 -9.82 -6.94
C ARG A 97 -2.28 -9.20 -5.55
N GLN A 98 -1.81 -9.92 -4.53
CA GLN A 98 -1.77 -9.40 -3.16
C GLN A 98 -0.60 -8.43 -2.99
N TYR A 99 -0.89 -7.14 -2.91
CA TYR A 99 0.13 -6.08 -2.77
C TYR A 99 0.36 -5.71 -1.30
N SER A 100 0.72 -6.71 -0.51
CA SER A 100 1.12 -6.57 0.90
C SER A 100 2.04 -7.70 1.31
N CYS A 101 2.77 -7.53 2.42
CA CYS A 101 3.77 -8.51 2.87
C CYS A 101 3.18 -9.92 3.04
N ALA A 102 3.85 -10.91 2.48
CA ALA A 102 3.48 -12.32 2.62
C ALA A 102 3.84 -12.87 4.01
N TYR A 103 3.22 -13.98 4.41
CA TYR A 103 3.49 -14.65 5.68
C TYR A 103 4.15 -16.01 5.41
N PHE A 104 5.49 -15.99 5.40
CA PHE A 104 6.31 -17.20 5.26
C PHE A 104 6.32 -17.97 6.58
N LYS A 105 5.82 -19.18 6.58
CA LYS A 105 5.88 -20.10 7.74
C LYS A 105 7.18 -20.89 7.72
N ASN A 106 7.68 -21.19 6.53
CA ASN A 106 8.92 -21.91 6.30
C ASN A 106 9.78 -21.14 5.29
N GLU A 107 11.10 -21.32 5.39
CA GLU A 107 12.05 -20.66 4.48
C GLU A 107 11.88 -21.07 3.01
N ASN A 108 11.33 -22.25 2.76
CA ASN A 108 11.10 -22.78 1.41
C ASN A 108 9.69 -22.50 0.87
N ASP A 109 8.86 -21.73 1.56
CA ASP A 109 7.54 -21.36 1.05
C ASP A 109 7.69 -20.54 -0.23
N THR A 110 6.88 -20.85 -1.25
CA THR A 110 6.75 -19.98 -2.42
C THR A 110 5.96 -18.72 -2.05
N LEU A 111 6.04 -17.69 -2.90
CA LEU A 111 5.27 -16.46 -2.69
C LEU A 111 3.77 -16.75 -2.59
N GLU A 112 3.23 -17.61 -3.46
CA GLU A 112 1.82 -18.02 -3.47
C GLU A 112 1.43 -18.71 -2.17
N THR A 113 2.27 -19.62 -1.68
CA THR A 113 2.07 -20.30 -0.39
C THR A 113 2.07 -19.30 0.75
N ALA A 114 3.04 -18.41 0.80
CA ALA A 114 3.16 -17.42 1.85
C ALA A 114 2.01 -16.39 1.83
N GLN A 115 1.55 -15.99 0.65
CA GLN A 115 0.39 -15.11 0.50
C GLN A 115 -0.93 -15.81 0.91
N ASN A 116 -1.10 -17.07 0.57
CA ASN A 116 -2.23 -17.88 1.07
C ASN A 116 -2.17 -18.04 2.60
N ASN A 117 -1.00 -18.31 3.17
CA ASN A 117 -0.79 -18.36 4.61
C ASN A 117 -1.22 -17.06 5.30
N LYS A 118 -0.91 -15.91 4.72
CA LYS A 118 -1.36 -14.60 5.22
C LYS A 118 -2.88 -14.50 5.24
N ILE A 119 -3.55 -14.83 4.13
CA ILE A 119 -5.02 -14.78 4.05
C ILE A 119 -5.64 -15.66 5.11
N GLN A 120 -5.23 -16.94 5.20
CA GLN A 120 -5.75 -17.88 6.19
C GLN A 120 -5.51 -17.39 7.63
N HIS A 121 -4.37 -16.78 7.89
CA HIS A 121 -4.07 -16.19 9.19
C HIS A 121 -5.00 -15.02 9.55
N ILE A 122 -5.32 -14.16 8.58
CA ILE A 122 -6.26 -13.05 8.75
C ILE A 122 -7.67 -13.55 8.96
N ILE A 123 -8.17 -14.49 8.13
CA ILE A 123 -9.51 -15.07 8.27
C ILE A 123 -9.67 -15.69 9.66
N LYS A 124 -8.68 -16.47 10.11
CA LYS A 124 -8.69 -17.06 11.45
C LYS A 124 -8.76 -16.01 12.57
N LYS A 125 -8.07 -14.88 12.42
CA LYS A 125 -8.12 -13.76 13.39
C LYS A 125 -9.47 -13.06 13.39
N LEU A 126 -10.12 -12.92 12.25
CA LEU A 126 -11.42 -12.27 12.14
C LEU A 126 -12.50 -13.05 12.88
N ASN A 127 -12.35 -14.38 13.06
CA ASN A 127 -13.30 -15.23 13.77
C ASN A 127 -14.74 -14.96 13.31
N ILE A 128 -14.95 -15.01 12.00
CA ILE A 128 -16.22 -14.71 11.36
C ILE A 128 -17.25 -15.78 11.73
N LYS A 129 -18.49 -15.36 11.95
CA LYS A 129 -19.62 -16.24 12.17
C LYS A 129 -20.55 -16.21 10.96
N PRO A 130 -21.36 -17.26 10.72
CA PRO A 130 -22.32 -17.26 9.63
C PRO A 130 -23.22 -16.03 9.63
N ASN A 131 -23.52 -15.52 8.42
CA ASN A 131 -24.38 -14.34 8.16
C ASN A 131 -23.84 -13.01 8.71
N GLN A 132 -22.56 -12.94 9.11
CA GLN A 132 -21.94 -11.67 9.49
C GLN A 132 -21.59 -10.82 8.26
N LYS A 133 -21.56 -9.51 8.47
CA LYS A 133 -21.11 -8.53 7.49
C LYS A 133 -19.65 -8.15 7.76
N VAL A 134 -18.82 -8.31 6.74
CA VAL A 134 -17.37 -8.04 6.81
C VAL A 134 -17.04 -6.87 5.89
N LEU A 135 -16.25 -5.92 6.38
CA LEU A 135 -15.70 -4.81 5.59
C LEU A 135 -14.19 -5.03 5.36
N ASP A 136 -13.75 -4.93 4.10
CA ASP A 136 -12.34 -4.88 3.72
C ASP A 136 -11.99 -3.47 3.23
N ILE A 137 -11.28 -2.69 4.08
CA ILE A 137 -10.90 -1.31 3.80
C ILE A 137 -9.58 -1.28 3.03
N GLY A 138 -9.63 -0.79 1.80
CA GLY A 138 -8.48 -0.82 0.90
C GLY A 138 -8.27 -2.22 0.32
N CYS A 139 -9.34 -2.82 -0.19
CA CYS A 139 -9.39 -4.22 -0.64
C CYS A 139 -8.41 -4.55 -1.79
N GLY A 140 -7.76 -3.55 -2.38
CA GLY A 140 -6.84 -3.74 -3.49
C GLY A 140 -7.50 -4.48 -4.65
N TRP A 141 -6.89 -5.56 -5.13
CA TRP A 141 -7.41 -6.42 -6.19
C TRP A 141 -8.47 -7.43 -5.70
N GLY A 142 -8.92 -7.31 -4.44
CA GLY A 142 -10.06 -8.03 -3.89
C GLY A 142 -9.78 -9.46 -3.44
N SER A 143 -8.55 -9.93 -3.47
CA SER A 143 -8.22 -11.34 -3.16
C SER A 143 -8.60 -11.75 -1.74
N LEU A 144 -8.37 -10.90 -0.74
CA LEU A 144 -8.76 -11.18 0.64
C LEU A 144 -10.28 -11.27 0.78
N ALA A 145 -11.02 -10.31 0.22
CA ALA A 145 -12.48 -10.31 0.23
C ALA A 145 -13.07 -11.55 -0.45
N VAL A 146 -12.51 -11.96 -1.59
CA VAL A 146 -12.90 -13.20 -2.31
C VAL A 146 -12.66 -14.43 -1.44
N ASP A 147 -11.48 -14.56 -0.83
CA ASP A 147 -11.16 -15.73 -0.02
C ASP A 147 -12.02 -15.80 1.27
N ILE A 148 -12.34 -14.65 1.89
CA ILE A 148 -13.29 -14.58 3.01
C ILE A 148 -14.67 -15.08 2.56
N ALA A 149 -15.21 -14.57 1.46
CA ALA A 149 -16.52 -14.95 0.98
C ALA A 149 -16.62 -16.44 0.58
N ARG A 150 -15.51 -17.01 0.09
CA ARG A 150 -15.44 -18.44 -0.28
C ARG A 150 -15.31 -19.39 0.89
N SER A 151 -14.63 -18.96 1.97
CA SER A 151 -14.35 -19.80 3.14
C SER A 151 -15.40 -19.69 4.22
N GLU A 152 -16.16 -18.59 4.25
CA GLU A 152 -17.12 -18.30 5.31
C GLU A 152 -18.50 -17.95 4.71
N ASN A 153 -19.56 -18.40 5.37
CA ASN A 153 -20.92 -18.01 4.99
C ASN A 153 -21.24 -16.60 5.50
N CYS A 154 -20.72 -15.57 4.81
CA CYS A 154 -20.82 -14.16 5.22
C CYS A 154 -20.97 -13.24 4.00
N GLU A 155 -21.39 -11.99 4.24
CA GLU A 155 -21.40 -10.92 3.25
C GLU A 155 -20.12 -10.09 3.38
N VAL A 156 -19.42 -9.86 2.27
CA VAL A 156 -18.18 -9.07 2.28
C VAL A 156 -18.35 -7.82 1.42
N THR A 157 -18.05 -6.67 1.99
CA THR A 157 -17.94 -5.41 1.26
C THR A 157 -16.48 -5.01 1.17
N GLY A 158 -15.95 -4.92 -0.05
CA GLY A 158 -14.61 -4.38 -0.30
C GLY A 158 -14.68 -2.95 -0.80
N ILE A 159 -13.91 -2.05 -0.21
CA ILE A 159 -13.83 -0.65 -0.69
C ILE A 159 -12.42 -0.32 -1.17
N THR A 160 -12.33 0.41 -2.26
CA THR A 160 -11.08 0.89 -2.85
C THR A 160 -11.25 2.31 -3.38
N LEU A 161 -10.15 3.04 -3.59
CA LEU A 161 -10.13 4.35 -4.26
C LEU A 161 -9.65 4.27 -5.72
N SER A 162 -9.30 3.08 -6.22
CA SER A 162 -8.86 2.84 -7.60
C SER A 162 -9.98 2.29 -8.47
N GLU A 163 -10.29 2.97 -9.57
CA GLU A 163 -11.28 2.52 -10.55
C GLU A 163 -10.85 1.22 -11.24
N ASN A 164 -9.56 1.07 -11.52
CA ASN A 164 -9.00 -0.15 -12.12
C ASN A 164 -9.18 -1.36 -11.20
N GLN A 165 -8.86 -1.20 -9.92
CA GLN A 165 -9.06 -2.26 -8.93
C GLN A 165 -10.54 -2.61 -8.79
N LEU A 166 -11.43 -1.60 -8.72
CA LEU A 166 -12.88 -1.84 -8.64
C LEU A 166 -13.39 -2.64 -9.84
N LYS A 167 -12.99 -2.26 -11.05
CA LYS A 167 -13.39 -2.96 -12.27
C LYS A 167 -12.95 -4.41 -12.24
N TYR A 168 -11.70 -4.66 -11.89
CA TYR A 168 -11.15 -6.01 -11.75
C TYR A 168 -11.91 -6.81 -10.69
N CYS A 169 -12.12 -6.26 -9.49
CA CYS A 169 -12.82 -6.93 -8.40
C CYS A 169 -14.24 -7.34 -8.79
N LYS A 170 -15.00 -6.46 -9.45
CA LYS A 170 -16.36 -6.75 -9.92
C LYS A 170 -16.37 -7.87 -10.98
N GLN A 171 -15.44 -7.82 -11.92
CA GLN A 171 -15.30 -8.88 -12.90
C GLN A 171 -14.96 -10.21 -12.23
N LYS A 172 -14.03 -10.21 -11.27
CA LYS A 172 -13.63 -11.42 -10.55
C LYS A 172 -14.77 -12.02 -9.72
N ALA A 173 -15.56 -11.18 -9.04
CA ALA A 173 -16.74 -11.63 -8.30
C ALA A 173 -17.75 -12.35 -9.22
N LYS A 174 -17.97 -11.79 -10.42
CA LYS A 174 -18.85 -12.38 -11.44
C LYS A 174 -18.30 -13.72 -11.96
N GLU A 175 -17.01 -13.79 -12.32
CA GLU A 175 -16.36 -15.02 -12.80
C GLU A 175 -16.47 -16.16 -11.78
N LEU A 176 -16.47 -15.81 -10.48
CA LEU A 176 -16.54 -16.76 -9.39
C LEU A 176 -17.99 -17.04 -8.89
N ASN A 177 -19.01 -16.41 -9.48
CA ASN A 177 -20.40 -16.45 -9.06
C ASN A 177 -20.62 -16.06 -7.59
N LEU A 178 -19.89 -15.05 -7.11
CA LEU A 178 -19.92 -14.57 -5.72
C LEU A 178 -20.63 -13.21 -5.57
N GLU A 179 -21.33 -12.72 -6.59
CA GLU A 179 -21.97 -11.39 -6.59
C GLU A 179 -23.02 -11.24 -5.47
N ASN A 180 -23.60 -12.32 -5.01
CA ASN A 180 -24.56 -12.31 -3.89
C ASN A 180 -23.90 -12.15 -2.52
N GLN A 181 -22.58 -12.44 -2.40
CA GLN A 181 -21.82 -12.40 -1.17
C GLN A 181 -20.77 -11.29 -1.17
N LEU A 182 -20.38 -10.81 -2.35
CA LEU A 182 -19.32 -9.81 -2.54
C LEU A 182 -19.86 -8.54 -3.16
N ARG A 183 -19.70 -7.44 -2.45
CA ARG A 183 -19.97 -6.09 -2.94
C ARG A 183 -18.69 -5.27 -2.98
N PHE A 184 -18.33 -4.74 -4.16
CA PHE A 184 -17.17 -3.85 -4.29
C PHE A 184 -17.60 -2.43 -4.63
N MET A 185 -17.01 -1.43 -3.95
CA MET A 185 -17.38 -0.02 -4.07
C MET A 185 -16.15 0.88 -4.23
N LEU A 186 -16.29 1.92 -5.06
CA LEU A 186 -15.33 3.02 -5.15
C LEU A 186 -15.67 4.06 -4.08
N MET A 187 -15.09 3.92 -2.90
CA MET A 187 -15.47 4.71 -1.74
C MET A 187 -14.30 4.94 -0.79
N ASP A 188 -14.25 6.12 -0.20
CA ASP A 188 -13.40 6.40 0.96
C ASP A 188 -14.09 5.87 2.23
N TYR A 189 -13.35 5.16 3.07
CA TYR A 189 -13.91 4.59 4.32
C TYR A 189 -14.54 5.66 5.23
N ARG A 190 -14.12 6.93 5.11
CA ARG A 190 -14.67 8.06 5.87
C ARG A 190 -16.08 8.47 5.42
N GLU A 191 -16.50 8.04 4.24
CA GLU A 191 -17.81 8.30 3.63
C GLU A 191 -18.80 7.15 3.88
N LEU A 192 -18.33 6.06 4.52
CA LEU A 192 -19.12 4.86 4.75
C LEU A 192 -19.99 5.04 6.00
N ASP A 193 -21.31 4.91 5.86
CA ASP A 193 -22.31 5.02 6.94
C ASP A 193 -23.03 3.68 7.17
N GLU A 194 -22.31 2.58 7.02
CA GLU A 194 -22.85 1.25 7.29
C GLU A 194 -22.09 0.61 8.48
N LYS A 195 -22.77 -0.28 9.21
CA LYS A 195 -22.18 -1.05 10.29
C LYS A 195 -21.82 -2.46 9.85
N PHE A 196 -20.69 -2.94 10.32
CA PHE A 196 -20.14 -4.26 10.02
C PHE A 196 -19.83 -5.01 11.31
N ASP A 197 -19.94 -6.34 11.26
CA ASP A 197 -19.59 -7.20 12.39
C ASP A 197 -18.08 -7.38 12.52
N ARG A 198 -17.39 -7.35 11.39
CA ARG A 198 -15.94 -7.46 11.30
C ARG A 198 -15.39 -6.44 10.30
N ILE A 199 -14.26 -5.85 10.66
CA ILE A 199 -13.55 -4.91 9.77
C ILE A 199 -12.11 -5.38 9.66
N VAL A 200 -11.60 -5.42 8.43
CA VAL A 200 -10.21 -5.71 8.11
C VAL A 200 -9.63 -4.62 7.23
N SER A 201 -8.36 -4.34 7.41
CA SER A 201 -7.59 -3.44 6.55
C SER A 201 -6.15 -3.91 6.52
N VAL A 202 -5.62 -4.18 5.33
CA VAL A 202 -4.27 -4.71 5.13
C VAL A 202 -3.52 -3.85 4.12
N GLY A 203 -2.37 -3.28 4.53
CA GLY A 203 -1.55 -2.44 3.66
C GLY A 203 -2.11 -1.05 3.38
N MET A 204 -3.13 -0.58 4.13
CA MET A 204 -3.73 0.75 3.97
C MET A 204 -3.47 1.66 5.19
N PHE A 205 -3.37 1.10 6.37
CA PHE A 205 -3.29 1.87 7.62
C PHE A 205 -2.08 2.82 7.68
N GLU A 206 -0.96 2.45 7.08
CA GLU A 206 0.24 3.28 6.96
C GLU A 206 -0.01 4.60 6.22
N HIS A 207 -1.05 4.65 5.36
CA HIS A 207 -1.45 5.85 4.61
C HIS A 207 -2.39 6.77 5.39
N VAL A 208 -2.94 6.33 6.51
CA VAL A 208 -3.86 7.13 7.35
C VAL A 208 -3.15 8.33 7.97
N GLY A 209 -1.89 8.17 8.38
CA GLY A 209 -1.09 9.19 9.04
C GLY A 209 -1.41 9.36 10.53
N ARG A 210 -0.38 9.56 11.34
CA ARG A 210 -0.45 9.55 12.81
C ARG A 210 -1.50 10.49 13.42
N LYS A 211 -1.75 11.65 12.79
CA LYS A 211 -2.76 12.63 13.24
C LYS A 211 -4.18 12.06 13.26
N PHE A 212 -4.46 11.07 12.42
CA PHE A 212 -5.80 10.57 12.16
C PHE A 212 -6.06 9.19 12.77
N TYR A 213 -5.06 8.60 13.45
CA TYR A 213 -5.22 7.27 14.07
C TYR A 213 -6.40 7.20 15.03
N LYS A 214 -6.54 8.20 15.91
CA LYS A 214 -7.67 8.24 16.85
C LYS A 214 -9.02 8.26 16.11
N LYS A 215 -9.12 9.03 15.02
CA LYS A 215 -10.33 9.11 14.22
C LYS A 215 -10.59 7.84 13.39
N PHE A 216 -9.53 7.13 13.01
CA PHE A 216 -9.66 5.87 12.26
C PHE A 216 -10.23 4.75 13.13
N PHE A 217 -9.94 4.75 14.44
CA PHE A 217 -10.40 3.74 15.41
C PHE A 217 -11.63 4.19 16.22
N SER A 218 -12.19 5.36 15.99
CA SER A 218 -13.41 5.84 16.66
C SER A 218 -14.66 5.48 15.84
#